data_015b06f71320a68e3403b106092e1895
#
_entry.id   015b06f71320a68e3403b106092e1895
#
_cell.length_a   1.000
_cell.length_b   1.000
_cell.length_c   1.000
_cell.angle_alpha   90.00
_cell.angle_beta   90.00
_cell.angle_gamma   90.00
#
_symmetry.space_group_name_H-M   'P 1'
#
loop_
_entity.id
_entity.type
_entity.pdbx_description
1 polymer ?
#
loop_
_entity_poly.entity_id
_entity_poly.type
_entity_poly.pdbx_seq_one_letter_code
_entity_poly.pdbx_strand_id
1 'polypeptide(L)'
;MQKATTIFPNPPSIVTSAAVGGKMEHEGPYGGCFDKINDDPYFTTDTFEKGESQLQKQAVRMALEKANLKEDDIDVLIGGDLLDQCVGTTYGVRGYSFPFLGIYAACSTMSEGLLLASMLTAGGFAGLAMAVTSSHFCTAERQYRMPLNYGGQRPPTAQWTATAGGALAVSPEGKAPYVRGVTVGRIVDMGITDANNMGAAMAPAAYSTIREFFEDTGMRPADFDHIVTGDLCKVGSRLLAQLGDKEGLDLRSNHLDCGLMIYDSDKQEQRLVFRRLPDGERSGIGGAYRHHDRKPGTDTGVFRG
;
A
#
# COMPACT_ATOMS: atom_id res chain seq x y z
N MET A 1 18.05 23.02 -14.86
CA MET A 1 16.86 22.67 -14.06
C MET A 1 17.31 22.00 -12.77
N GLN A 2 16.62 22.22 -11.67
CA GLN A 2 16.91 21.51 -10.43
C GLN A 2 16.50 20.04 -10.62
N LYS A 3 17.39 19.10 -10.30
CA LYS A 3 17.08 17.67 -10.41
C LYS A 3 16.03 17.26 -9.38
N ALA A 4 15.11 16.42 -9.76
CA ALA A 4 14.11 15.83 -8.86
C ALA A 4 14.70 14.68 -8.02
N THR A 5 15.79 14.09 -8.52
CA THR A 5 16.50 12.98 -7.89
C THR A 5 17.65 13.46 -7.03
N THR A 6 17.71 12.99 -5.81
CA THR A 6 18.82 13.18 -4.87
C THR A 6 19.44 11.82 -4.56
N ILE A 7 20.75 11.70 -4.84
CA ILE A 7 21.54 10.53 -4.45
C ILE A 7 22.22 10.85 -3.13
N PHE A 8 22.08 9.99 -2.14
CA PHE A 8 22.68 10.20 -0.84
C PHE A 8 24.17 9.84 -0.86
N PRO A 9 25.09 10.77 -0.48
CA PRO A 9 26.51 10.46 -0.35
C PRO A 9 26.76 9.35 0.67
N ASN A 10 26.03 9.38 1.78
CA ASN A 10 25.98 8.37 2.83
C ASN A 10 24.56 7.80 2.88
N PRO A 11 24.28 6.70 2.16
CA PRO A 11 22.93 6.18 2.06
C PRO A 11 22.45 5.60 3.38
N PRO A 12 21.29 6.02 3.89
CA PRO A 12 20.73 5.47 5.12
C PRO A 12 20.29 4.03 4.93
N SER A 13 20.28 3.30 6.04
CA SER A 13 19.93 1.87 6.12
C SER A 13 18.50 1.68 6.60
N ILE A 14 17.77 0.73 5.99
CA ILE A 14 16.51 0.22 6.53
C ILE A 14 16.89 -0.82 7.59
N VAL A 15 16.72 -0.47 8.87
CA VAL A 15 17.16 -1.32 9.99
C VAL A 15 16.13 -2.34 10.43
N THR A 16 14.87 -2.11 10.13
CA THR A 16 13.75 -3.04 10.37
C THR A 16 12.58 -2.76 9.46
N SER A 17 11.76 -3.77 9.23
CA SER A 17 10.47 -3.66 8.59
C SER A 17 9.51 -4.72 9.12
N ALA A 18 8.21 -4.42 9.10
CA ALA A 18 7.16 -5.39 9.40
C ALA A 18 5.94 -5.17 8.51
N ALA A 19 5.27 -6.26 8.18
CA ALA A 19 4.05 -6.28 7.42
C ALA A 19 2.98 -7.11 8.14
N VAL A 20 1.78 -6.55 8.26
CA VAL A 20 0.59 -7.22 8.82
C VAL A 20 -0.47 -7.24 7.73
N GLY A 21 -1.09 -8.38 7.50
CA GLY A 21 -2.08 -8.57 6.45
C GLY A 21 -3.40 -9.16 6.93
N GLY A 22 -4.42 -9.03 6.11
CA GLY A 22 -5.70 -9.68 6.27
C GLY A 22 -5.75 -11.06 5.63
N LYS A 23 -6.92 -11.66 5.66
CA LYS A 23 -7.16 -13.02 5.15
C LYS A 23 -6.90 -13.13 3.65
N MET A 24 -7.38 -12.18 2.84
CA MET A 24 -7.20 -12.23 1.39
C MET A 24 -5.75 -12.11 0.97
N GLU A 25 -5.00 -11.28 1.64
CA GLU A 25 -3.57 -11.08 1.44
C GLU A 25 -2.79 -12.36 1.80
N HIS A 26 -3.23 -13.06 2.85
CA HIS A 26 -2.65 -14.36 3.23
C HIS A 26 -2.89 -15.47 2.20
N GLU A 27 -4.04 -15.47 1.55
CA GLU A 27 -4.40 -16.45 0.53
C GLU A 27 -3.71 -16.21 -0.82
N GLY A 28 -3.03 -15.08 -0.97
CA GLY A 28 -2.29 -14.72 -2.17
C GLY A 28 -0.88 -15.33 -2.24
N PRO A 29 -0.18 -15.16 -3.38
CA PRO A 29 1.12 -15.77 -3.63
C PRO A 29 2.19 -15.42 -2.59
N TYR A 30 2.12 -14.23 -2.01
CA TYR A 30 3.07 -13.73 -1.01
C TYR A 30 2.51 -13.75 0.42
N GLY A 31 1.43 -14.50 0.67
CA GLY A 31 0.81 -14.62 2.00
C GLY A 31 1.78 -15.01 3.11
N GLY A 32 2.76 -15.87 2.80
CA GLY A 32 3.80 -16.29 3.73
C GLY A 32 4.87 -15.22 4.04
N CYS A 33 4.86 -14.07 3.36
CA CYS A 33 5.81 -12.98 3.58
C CYS A 33 5.35 -11.99 4.65
N PHE A 34 4.09 -12.03 5.07
CA PHE A 34 3.59 -11.20 6.16
C PHE A 34 4.11 -11.71 7.51
N ASP A 35 4.54 -10.80 8.35
CA ASP A 35 4.99 -11.11 9.71
C ASP A 35 3.82 -11.54 10.61
N LYS A 36 2.62 -11.04 10.30
CA LYS A 36 1.39 -11.40 10.99
C LYS A 36 0.19 -11.34 10.05
N ILE A 37 -0.69 -12.32 10.20
CA ILE A 37 -1.99 -12.37 9.52
C ILE A 37 -3.10 -12.29 10.58
N ASN A 38 -4.17 -11.60 10.23
CA ASN A 38 -5.41 -11.59 11.00
C ASN A 38 -6.59 -11.91 10.07
N ASP A 39 -7.26 -13.03 10.32
CA ASP A 39 -8.42 -13.46 9.54
C ASP A 39 -9.70 -12.69 9.88
N ASP A 40 -9.71 -12.01 11.04
CA ASP A 40 -10.80 -11.14 11.44
C ASP A 40 -10.64 -9.74 10.80
N PRO A 41 -11.56 -9.32 9.90
CA PRO A 41 -11.47 -8.02 9.25
C PRO A 41 -11.68 -6.84 10.21
N TYR A 42 -12.19 -7.08 11.41
CA TYR A 42 -12.32 -6.06 12.45
C TYR A 42 -11.08 -5.95 13.34
N PHE A 43 -10.11 -6.85 13.19
CA PHE A 43 -8.89 -6.85 14.03
C PHE A 43 -9.20 -6.79 15.53
N THR A 44 -10.22 -7.55 15.96
CA THR A 44 -10.73 -7.58 17.35
C THR A 44 -11.37 -6.29 17.84
N THR A 45 -11.78 -5.41 16.93
CA THR A 45 -12.50 -4.17 17.23
C THR A 45 -13.95 -4.24 16.75
N ASP A 46 -14.70 -3.15 16.90
CA ASP A 46 -16.13 -3.08 16.56
C ASP A 46 -16.44 -2.36 15.25
N THR A 47 -15.42 -1.72 14.62
CA THR A 47 -15.55 -1.07 13.32
C THR A 47 -14.33 -1.28 12.44
N PHE A 48 -14.48 -1.18 11.13
CA PHE A 48 -13.38 -1.34 10.19
C PHE A 48 -12.32 -0.23 10.34
N GLU A 49 -12.73 0.99 10.67
CA GLU A 49 -11.83 2.13 10.90
C GLU A 49 -10.94 1.89 12.13
N LYS A 50 -11.51 1.35 13.21
CA LYS A 50 -10.73 0.93 14.38
C LYS A 50 -9.84 -0.28 14.05
N GLY A 51 -10.34 -1.20 13.20
CA GLY A 51 -9.58 -2.32 12.69
C GLY A 51 -8.34 -1.87 11.93
N GLU A 52 -8.46 -0.86 11.05
CA GLU A 52 -7.34 -0.28 10.33
C GLU A 52 -6.32 0.38 11.27
N SER A 53 -6.80 1.13 12.26
CA SER A 53 -5.94 1.72 13.30
C SER A 53 -5.17 0.65 14.08
N GLN A 54 -5.84 -0.47 14.40
CA GLN A 54 -5.21 -1.59 15.11
C GLN A 54 -4.20 -2.34 14.23
N LEU A 55 -4.49 -2.51 12.95
CA LEU A 55 -3.58 -3.07 11.95
C LEU A 55 -2.26 -2.29 11.89
N GLN A 56 -2.37 -0.97 11.78
CA GLN A 56 -1.22 -0.07 11.72
C GLN A 56 -0.41 -0.09 13.02
N LYS A 57 -1.10 -0.04 14.18
CA LYS A 57 -0.45 -0.20 15.49
C LYS A 57 0.33 -1.51 15.59
N GLN A 58 -0.20 -2.61 15.06
CA GLN A 58 0.49 -3.89 15.06
C GLN A 58 1.72 -3.87 14.18
N ALA A 59 1.68 -3.23 13.00
CA ALA A 59 2.83 -3.12 12.11
C ALA A 59 3.99 -2.35 12.78
N VAL A 60 3.69 -1.20 13.42
CA VAL A 60 4.67 -0.42 14.19
C VAL A 60 5.30 -1.29 15.29
N ARG A 61 4.45 -1.92 16.13
CA ARG A 61 4.93 -2.74 17.23
C ARG A 61 5.85 -3.86 16.76
N MET A 62 5.46 -4.57 15.70
CA MET A 62 6.26 -5.67 15.17
C MET A 62 7.60 -5.19 14.60
N ALA A 63 7.63 -4.03 13.94
CA ALA A 63 8.89 -3.45 13.46
C ALA A 63 9.84 -3.13 14.62
N LEU A 64 9.33 -2.57 15.71
CA LEU A 64 10.09 -2.30 16.93
C LEU A 64 10.61 -3.62 17.55
N GLU A 65 9.73 -4.60 17.75
CA GLU A 65 10.07 -5.91 18.34
C GLU A 65 11.15 -6.65 17.52
N LYS A 66 11.04 -6.67 16.18
CA LYS A 66 12.02 -7.33 15.29
C LYS A 66 13.43 -6.77 15.42
N ALA A 67 13.57 -5.48 15.67
CA ALA A 67 14.86 -4.82 15.81
C ALA A 67 15.28 -4.63 17.29
N ASN A 68 14.46 -5.11 18.24
CA ASN A 68 14.66 -4.88 19.68
C ASN A 68 14.77 -3.38 20.02
N LEU A 69 13.97 -2.55 19.35
CA LEU A 69 13.88 -1.11 19.55
C LEU A 69 12.79 -0.78 20.58
N LYS A 70 12.99 0.32 21.30
CA LYS A 70 12.01 0.92 22.21
C LYS A 70 11.37 2.13 21.54
N GLU A 71 10.26 2.60 22.08
CA GLU A 71 9.60 3.81 21.60
C GLU A 71 10.54 5.03 21.66
N ASP A 72 11.32 5.16 22.75
CA ASP A 72 12.25 6.26 22.96
C ASP A 72 13.45 6.27 21.96
N ASP A 73 13.66 5.20 21.23
CA ASP A 73 14.70 5.13 20.19
C ASP A 73 14.25 5.82 18.88
N ILE A 74 12.94 6.07 18.72
CA ILE A 74 12.37 6.67 17.51
C ILE A 74 12.27 8.19 17.64
N ASP A 75 13.04 8.92 16.85
CA ASP A 75 13.01 10.38 16.84
C ASP A 75 11.76 10.95 16.19
N VAL A 76 11.25 10.29 15.14
CA VAL A 76 10.05 10.68 14.42
C VAL A 76 9.40 9.51 13.70
N LEU A 77 8.08 9.44 13.78
CA LEU A 77 7.26 8.56 12.92
C LEU A 77 6.56 9.41 11.86
N ILE A 78 6.65 8.95 10.62
CA ILE A 78 6.00 9.55 9.45
C ILE A 78 4.96 8.54 8.97
N GLY A 79 3.71 8.95 8.83
CA GLY A 79 2.70 7.97 8.45
C GLY A 79 1.41 8.54 7.92
N GLY A 80 0.66 7.67 7.26
CA GLY A 80 -0.64 7.97 6.70
C GLY A 80 -1.38 6.71 6.30
N ASP A 81 -2.60 6.92 5.88
CA ASP A 81 -3.52 5.88 5.43
C ASP A 81 -4.39 6.40 4.29
N LEU A 82 -5.38 5.62 3.85
CA LEU A 82 -6.30 6.03 2.79
C LEU A 82 -7.49 6.85 3.27
N LEU A 83 -7.76 6.89 4.58
CA LEU A 83 -8.90 7.63 5.11
C LEU A 83 -8.62 9.13 5.13
N ASP A 84 -9.65 9.92 4.88
CA ASP A 84 -9.55 11.37 4.94
C ASP A 84 -8.98 11.83 6.26
N GLN A 85 -8.01 12.74 6.16
CA GLN A 85 -7.31 13.36 7.27
C GLN A 85 -6.49 12.38 8.14
N CYS A 86 -6.06 11.24 7.57
CA CYS A 86 -5.22 10.24 8.27
C CYS A 86 -5.85 9.74 9.57
N VAL A 87 -7.16 9.49 9.56
CA VAL A 87 -7.90 9.05 10.75
C VAL A 87 -7.37 7.71 11.27
N GLY A 88 -7.16 6.74 10.37
CA GLY A 88 -6.60 5.42 10.72
C GLY A 88 -5.27 5.55 11.43
N THR A 89 -4.35 6.34 10.87
CA THR A 89 -3.01 6.56 11.42
C THR A 89 -3.04 7.29 12.74
N THR A 90 -3.74 8.42 12.82
CA THR A 90 -3.79 9.26 14.04
C THR A 90 -4.27 8.44 15.23
N TYR A 91 -5.31 7.64 15.05
CA TYR A 91 -5.81 6.77 16.13
C TYR A 91 -4.92 5.54 16.35
N GLY A 92 -4.28 5.02 15.31
CA GLY A 92 -3.37 3.88 15.41
C GLY A 92 -2.12 4.18 16.22
N VAL A 93 -1.54 5.38 16.02
CA VAL A 93 -0.27 5.76 16.67
C VAL A 93 -0.43 6.57 17.95
N ARG A 94 -1.63 7.03 18.32
CA ARG A 94 -1.87 7.88 19.48
C ARG A 94 -1.39 7.33 20.83
N GLY A 95 -1.13 6.04 20.90
CA GLY A 95 -0.66 5.38 22.12
C GLY A 95 0.86 5.32 22.27
N TYR A 96 1.59 5.79 21.28
CA TYR A 96 3.04 5.85 21.29
C TYR A 96 3.53 7.25 21.73
N SER A 97 4.76 7.32 22.26
CA SER A 97 5.35 8.53 22.81
C SER A 97 6.17 9.34 21.80
N PHE A 98 6.52 8.78 20.64
CA PHE A 98 7.38 9.45 19.66
C PHE A 98 6.65 10.55 18.87
N PRO A 99 7.37 11.61 18.41
CA PRO A 99 6.82 12.63 17.53
C PRO A 99 6.24 12.05 16.25
N PHE A 100 5.16 12.65 15.73
CA PHE A 100 4.43 12.17 14.58
C PHE A 100 4.25 13.25 13.51
N LEU A 101 4.55 12.89 12.25
CA LEU A 101 4.26 13.66 11.06
C LEU A 101 3.24 12.89 10.20
N GLY A 102 2.02 13.42 10.11
CA GLY A 102 0.98 12.88 9.23
C GLY A 102 1.21 13.30 7.78
N ILE A 103 1.15 12.32 6.86
CA ILE A 103 1.20 12.53 5.42
C ILE A 103 -0.03 11.93 4.76
N TYR A 104 -0.47 12.51 3.65
CA TYR A 104 -1.64 12.02 2.92
C TYR A 104 -1.34 11.93 1.42
N ALA A 105 -0.75 10.81 1.03
CA ALA A 105 -0.32 10.52 -0.33
C ALA A 105 -1.03 9.29 -0.94
N ALA A 106 -2.12 8.85 -0.33
CA ALA A 106 -2.92 7.69 -0.75
C ALA A 106 -2.01 6.47 -1.06
N CYS A 107 -2.03 5.96 -2.29
CA CYS A 107 -1.27 4.76 -2.68
C CYS A 107 0.26 4.96 -2.61
N SER A 108 0.78 6.18 -2.57
CA SER A 108 2.21 6.47 -2.46
C SER A 108 2.69 6.77 -1.03
N THR A 109 1.83 6.68 -0.02
CA THR A 109 2.15 7.04 1.36
C THR A 109 3.39 6.30 1.90
N MET A 110 3.56 5.00 1.64
CA MET A 110 4.76 4.28 2.09
C MET A 110 6.02 4.80 1.42
N SER A 111 5.98 5.04 0.12
CA SER A 111 7.14 5.56 -0.64
C SER A 111 7.49 6.98 -0.21
N GLU A 112 6.49 7.84 0.03
CA GLU A 112 6.69 9.18 0.56
C GLU A 112 7.23 9.14 1.99
N GLY A 113 6.69 8.28 2.85
CA GLY A 113 7.20 8.08 4.20
C GLY A 113 8.65 7.61 4.24
N LEU A 114 9.01 6.63 3.39
CA LEU A 114 10.40 6.16 3.26
C LEU A 114 11.32 7.26 2.71
N LEU A 115 10.85 8.04 1.72
CA LEU A 115 11.59 9.17 1.15
C LEU A 115 11.89 10.20 2.25
N LEU A 116 10.89 10.64 2.99
CA LEU A 116 11.03 11.63 4.06
C LEU A 116 11.89 11.11 5.21
N ALA A 117 11.69 9.86 5.67
CA ALA A 117 12.51 9.23 6.68
C ALA A 117 13.99 9.19 6.26
N SER A 118 14.26 8.84 4.99
CA SER A 118 15.61 8.80 4.44
C SER A 118 16.24 10.19 4.34
N MET A 119 15.49 11.20 3.95
CA MET A 119 15.98 12.59 3.90
C MET A 119 16.28 13.13 5.29
N LEU A 120 15.43 12.87 6.28
CA LEU A 120 15.64 13.31 7.67
C LEU A 120 16.87 12.65 8.29
N THR A 121 17.08 11.36 8.07
CA THR A 121 18.22 10.64 8.60
C THR A 121 19.52 11.00 7.88
N ALA A 122 19.52 11.05 6.54
CA ALA A 122 20.69 11.46 5.76
C ALA A 122 21.08 12.93 5.99
N GLY A 123 20.10 13.79 6.31
CA GLY A 123 20.29 15.19 6.64
C GLY A 123 20.73 15.47 8.07
N GLY A 124 20.78 14.44 8.94
CA GLY A 124 21.15 14.57 10.34
C GLY A 124 20.06 15.17 11.23
N PHE A 125 18.80 15.22 10.76
CA PHE A 125 17.66 15.71 11.55
C PHE A 125 17.03 14.63 12.44
N ALA A 126 17.30 13.35 12.15
CA ALA A 126 16.86 12.22 12.94
C ALA A 126 17.97 11.15 12.96
N GLY A 127 18.18 10.52 14.09
CA GLY A 127 19.05 9.33 14.22
C GLY A 127 18.29 8.04 13.83
N LEU A 128 16.96 8.01 14.09
CA LEU A 128 16.10 6.89 13.71
C LEU A 128 14.71 7.41 13.36
N ALA A 129 14.34 7.33 12.09
CA ALA A 129 13.03 7.72 11.59
C ALA A 129 12.24 6.49 11.16
N MET A 130 10.96 6.43 11.51
CA MET A 130 10.07 5.34 11.14
C MET A 130 9.03 5.82 10.13
N ALA A 131 8.71 5.00 9.13
CA ALA A 131 7.57 5.20 8.24
C ALA A 131 6.53 4.11 8.45
N VAL A 132 5.25 4.48 8.39
CA VAL A 132 4.12 3.55 8.52
C VAL A 132 2.99 3.91 7.57
N THR A 133 2.34 2.91 7.01
CA THR A 133 1.11 3.08 6.25
C THR A 133 0.18 1.88 6.45
N SER A 134 -1.10 2.10 6.19
CA SER A 134 -2.09 1.04 6.14
C SER A 134 -3.17 1.34 5.12
N SER A 135 -3.90 0.30 4.79
CA SER A 135 -5.20 0.38 4.12
C SER A 135 -6.09 -0.75 4.62
N HIS A 136 -7.39 -0.53 4.56
CA HIS A 136 -8.38 -1.56 4.85
C HIS A 136 -9.44 -1.54 3.75
N PHE A 137 -9.72 -2.71 3.16
CA PHE A 137 -10.64 -2.80 2.04
C PHE A 137 -11.99 -2.11 2.31
N CYS A 138 -12.63 -2.45 3.43
CA CYS A 138 -13.99 -1.94 3.70
C CYS A 138 -14.02 -0.43 3.93
N THR A 139 -13.02 0.15 4.57
CA THR A 139 -12.95 1.59 4.82
C THR A 139 -12.70 2.34 3.53
N ALA A 140 -11.75 1.88 2.71
CA ALA A 140 -11.43 2.48 1.41
C ALA A 140 -12.60 2.38 0.42
N GLU A 141 -13.26 1.22 0.33
CA GLU A 141 -14.43 1.07 -0.53
C GLU A 141 -15.57 2.02 -0.11
N ARG A 142 -15.81 2.16 1.19
CA ARG A 142 -16.83 3.07 1.72
C ARG A 142 -16.53 4.53 1.36
N GLN A 143 -15.28 4.93 1.44
CA GLN A 143 -14.90 6.32 1.21
C GLN A 143 -14.83 6.67 -0.28
N TYR A 144 -14.30 5.77 -1.12
CA TYR A 144 -13.96 6.10 -2.50
C TYR A 144 -14.88 5.49 -3.56
N ARG A 145 -15.61 4.43 -3.23
CA ARG A 145 -16.40 3.65 -4.19
C ARG A 145 -17.82 3.38 -3.72
N MET A 146 -18.43 4.38 -3.12
CA MET A 146 -19.84 4.35 -2.73
C MET A 146 -20.80 4.08 -3.91
N PRO A 147 -21.99 3.48 -3.67
CA PRO A 147 -22.47 2.95 -2.41
C PRO A 147 -22.16 1.45 -2.24
N LEU A 148 -21.54 1.07 -1.12
CA LEU A 148 -21.31 -0.33 -0.75
C LEU A 148 -22.62 -1.12 -0.55
N ASN A 149 -23.72 -0.44 -0.26
CA ASN A 149 -24.98 -1.05 0.11
C ASN A 149 -25.65 -1.84 -1.03
N TYR A 150 -25.25 -1.60 -2.27
CA TYR A 150 -25.87 -2.25 -3.42
C TYR A 150 -25.21 -3.57 -3.81
N GLY A 151 -24.00 -3.81 -3.38
CA GLY A 151 -23.23 -4.93 -3.86
C GLY A 151 -23.11 -4.92 -5.37
N GLY A 152 -22.03 -5.41 -5.90
CA GLY A 152 -21.88 -5.47 -7.34
C GLY A 152 -20.64 -6.26 -7.72
N GLN A 153 -20.64 -6.81 -8.92
CA GLN A 153 -19.44 -7.38 -9.49
C GLN A 153 -18.51 -6.24 -9.90
N ARG A 154 -17.27 -6.30 -9.45
CA ARG A 154 -16.24 -5.35 -9.88
C ARG A 154 -15.92 -5.56 -11.35
N PRO A 155 -15.76 -4.49 -12.14
CA PRO A 155 -15.30 -4.63 -13.51
C PRO A 155 -13.85 -5.16 -13.53
N PRO A 156 -13.40 -5.80 -14.62
CA PRO A 156 -12.05 -6.34 -14.75
C PRO A 156 -10.92 -5.31 -14.61
N THR A 157 -11.25 -4.03 -14.74
CA THR A 157 -10.32 -2.90 -14.58
C THR A 157 -10.18 -2.44 -13.14
N ALA A 158 -11.13 -2.80 -12.25
CA ALA A 158 -11.12 -2.37 -10.86
C ALA A 158 -10.03 -3.10 -10.07
N GLN A 159 -9.36 -2.35 -9.22
CA GLN A 159 -8.37 -2.86 -8.29
C GLN A 159 -9.01 -3.27 -6.97
N TRP A 160 -8.31 -4.14 -6.24
CA TRP A 160 -8.66 -4.51 -4.88
C TRP A 160 -7.80 -3.70 -3.91
N THR A 161 -8.41 -3.02 -2.97
CA THR A 161 -7.67 -2.34 -1.90
C THR A 161 -7.22 -3.37 -0.88
N ALA A 162 -5.93 -3.46 -0.63
CA ALA A 162 -5.39 -4.40 0.34
C ALA A 162 -5.82 -4.05 1.78
N THR A 163 -6.07 -5.09 2.57
CA THR A 163 -6.20 -4.97 4.02
C THR A 163 -4.84 -5.31 4.62
N ALA A 164 -3.95 -4.33 4.62
CA ALA A 164 -2.57 -4.50 5.05
C ALA A 164 -2.01 -3.24 5.70
N GLY A 165 -1.03 -3.43 6.58
CA GLY A 165 -0.24 -2.36 7.17
C GLY A 165 1.23 -2.71 7.12
N GLY A 166 2.06 -1.72 6.84
CA GLY A 166 3.51 -1.87 6.81
C GLY A 166 4.20 -0.77 7.61
N ALA A 167 5.27 -1.13 8.31
CA ALA A 167 6.14 -0.18 8.99
C ALA A 167 7.61 -0.52 8.71
N LEU A 168 8.44 0.49 8.62
CA LEU A 168 9.89 0.34 8.52
C LEU A 168 10.61 1.47 9.27
N ALA A 169 11.85 1.21 9.68
CA ALA A 169 12.68 2.23 10.31
C ALA A 169 13.99 2.41 9.54
N VAL A 170 14.42 3.65 9.45
CA VAL A 170 15.62 4.09 8.71
C VAL A 170 16.57 4.79 9.66
N SER A 171 17.87 4.43 9.57
CA SER A 171 18.96 5.03 10.34
C SER A 171 20.08 5.48 9.40
N PRO A 172 20.84 6.54 9.73
CA PRO A 172 22.01 6.92 8.95
C PRO A 172 23.10 5.85 8.94
N GLU A 173 23.12 4.99 9.95
CA GLU A 173 24.07 3.89 10.11
C GLU A 173 23.37 2.54 10.10
N GLY A 174 24.02 1.52 9.57
CA GLY A 174 23.48 0.16 9.57
C GLY A 174 24.05 -0.72 8.46
N LYS A 175 23.37 -1.84 8.24
CA LYS A 175 23.68 -2.81 7.18
C LYS A 175 22.65 -2.68 6.07
N ALA A 176 22.93 -3.26 4.91
CA ALA A 176 21.96 -3.38 3.83
C ALA A 176 20.62 -3.99 4.34
N PRO A 177 19.48 -3.57 3.78
CA PRO A 177 19.37 -2.75 2.57
C PRO A 177 19.53 -1.24 2.83
N TYR A 178 20.03 -0.53 1.82
CA TYR A 178 20.25 0.92 1.86
C TYR A 178 19.32 1.67 0.91
N VAL A 179 18.87 2.86 1.31
CA VAL A 179 18.20 3.80 0.42
C VAL A 179 19.26 4.66 -0.25
N ARG A 180 19.58 4.35 -1.51
CA ARG A 180 20.67 5.00 -2.26
C ARG A 180 20.32 6.40 -2.73
N GLY A 181 19.04 6.66 -2.97
CA GLY A 181 18.56 7.95 -3.43
C GLY A 181 17.04 8.01 -3.44
N VAL A 182 16.53 9.18 -3.67
CA VAL A 182 15.09 9.47 -3.72
C VAL A 182 14.78 10.37 -4.91
N THR A 183 13.62 10.17 -5.52
CA THR A 183 13.09 11.03 -6.58
C THR A 183 11.74 11.57 -6.15
N VAL A 184 11.59 12.88 -6.08
CA VAL A 184 10.32 13.52 -5.77
C VAL A 184 9.49 13.60 -7.04
N GLY A 185 8.39 12.83 -7.10
CA GLY A 185 7.47 12.85 -8.23
C GLY A 185 6.64 14.13 -8.31
N ARG A 186 5.88 14.25 -9.39
CA ARG A 186 4.94 15.35 -9.60
C ARG A 186 3.55 14.84 -9.89
N ILE A 187 2.56 15.69 -9.71
CA ILE A 187 1.17 15.37 -10.10
C ILE A 187 1.08 15.29 -11.61
N VAL A 188 0.55 14.16 -12.11
CA VAL A 188 0.30 13.95 -13.54
C VAL A 188 -1.18 13.62 -13.71
N ASP A 189 -1.92 14.49 -14.39
CA ASP A 189 -3.33 14.29 -14.69
C ASP A 189 -3.51 14.13 -16.21
N MET A 190 -4.00 12.98 -16.63
CA MET A 190 -4.34 12.66 -18.03
C MET A 190 -5.85 12.70 -18.28
N GLY A 191 -6.64 13.26 -17.37
CA GLY A 191 -8.07 13.38 -17.49
C GLY A 191 -8.85 12.07 -17.35
N ILE A 192 -8.29 11.07 -16.69
CA ILE A 192 -8.98 9.80 -16.44
C ILE A 192 -9.95 9.98 -15.28
N THR A 193 -11.24 9.83 -15.55
CA THR A 193 -12.33 10.04 -14.57
C THR A 193 -13.00 8.74 -14.10
N ASP A 194 -12.66 7.59 -14.70
CA ASP A 194 -13.23 6.30 -14.29
C ASP A 194 -12.59 5.78 -13.02
N ALA A 195 -13.29 5.90 -11.89
CA ALA A 195 -12.85 5.40 -10.58
C ALA A 195 -12.63 3.89 -10.54
N ASN A 196 -13.21 3.13 -11.48
CA ASN A 196 -12.99 1.68 -11.60
C ASN A 196 -11.77 1.32 -12.47
N ASN A 197 -11.02 2.31 -12.93
CA ASN A 197 -9.81 2.11 -13.73
C ASN A 197 -8.66 2.99 -13.23
N MET A 198 -8.35 2.86 -11.96
CA MET A 198 -7.29 3.64 -11.32
C MET A 198 -5.91 3.34 -11.91
N GLY A 199 -5.67 2.12 -12.40
CA GLY A 199 -4.42 1.78 -13.08
C GLY A 199 -4.13 2.68 -14.29
N ALA A 200 -5.16 3.08 -15.05
CA ALA A 200 -5.00 4.01 -16.15
C ALA A 200 -4.63 5.42 -15.68
N ALA A 201 -5.15 5.87 -14.54
CA ALA A 201 -4.82 7.16 -13.95
C ALA A 201 -3.41 7.19 -13.33
N MET A 202 -3.00 6.09 -12.67
CA MET A 202 -1.73 6.01 -11.94
C MET A 202 -0.52 5.71 -12.83
N ALA A 203 -0.67 4.93 -13.91
CA ALA A 203 0.45 4.54 -14.77
C ALA A 203 1.24 5.72 -15.36
N PRO A 204 0.61 6.82 -15.83
CA PRO A 204 1.34 8.00 -16.31
C PRO A 204 2.16 8.69 -15.21
N ALA A 205 1.64 8.75 -13.98
CA ALA A 205 2.35 9.35 -12.85
C ALA A 205 3.58 8.50 -12.45
N ALA A 206 3.40 7.17 -12.36
CA ALA A 206 4.50 6.24 -12.12
C ALA A 206 5.57 6.35 -13.21
N TYR A 207 5.14 6.36 -14.49
CA TYR A 207 6.05 6.53 -15.62
C TYR A 207 6.84 7.86 -15.55
N SER A 208 6.16 8.95 -15.24
CA SER A 208 6.81 10.27 -15.11
C SER A 208 7.95 10.25 -14.09
N THR A 209 7.72 9.66 -12.93
CA THR A 209 8.71 9.57 -11.86
C THR A 209 9.88 8.64 -12.24
N ILE A 210 9.59 7.48 -12.85
CA ILE A 210 10.61 6.54 -13.32
C ILE A 210 11.48 7.17 -14.41
N ARG A 211 10.86 7.82 -15.40
CA ARG A 211 11.57 8.52 -16.47
C ARG A 211 12.49 9.60 -15.91
N GLU A 212 11.97 10.44 -15.02
CA GLU A 212 12.73 11.52 -14.41
C GLU A 212 13.93 11.01 -13.61
N PHE A 213 13.79 9.89 -12.90
CA PHE A 213 14.89 9.22 -12.24
C PHE A 213 15.99 8.82 -13.24
N PHE A 214 15.64 8.19 -14.37
CA PHE A 214 16.63 7.78 -15.38
C PHE A 214 17.27 8.97 -16.09
N GLU A 215 16.52 10.02 -16.38
CA GLU A 215 17.05 11.26 -16.95
C GLU A 215 18.04 11.95 -16.00
N ASP A 216 17.73 12.02 -14.71
CA ASP A 216 18.55 12.67 -13.70
C ASP A 216 19.85 11.91 -13.40
N THR A 217 19.79 10.58 -13.40
CA THR A 217 20.90 9.71 -13.01
C THR A 217 21.75 9.23 -14.18
N GLY A 218 21.20 9.22 -15.39
CA GLY A 218 21.83 8.60 -16.56
C GLY A 218 21.84 7.06 -16.52
N MET A 219 21.18 6.44 -15.54
CA MET A 219 21.03 5.00 -15.43
C MET A 219 19.97 4.48 -16.41
N ARG A 220 19.90 3.18 -16.61
CA ARG A 220 18.95 2.51 -17.49
C ARG A 220 18.17 1.43 -16.72
N PRO A 221 16.98 1.03 -17.19
CA PRO A 221 16.23 -0.06 -16.58
C PRO A 221 17.06 -1.33 -16.36
N ALA A 222 17.93 -1.67 -17.30
CA ALA A 222 18.80 -2.85 -17.23
C ALA A 222 19.86 -2.81 -16.13
N ASP A 223 20.09 -1.65 -15.51
CA ASP A 223 21.01 -1.51 -14.38
C ASP A 223 20.38 -1.91 -13.04
N PHE A 224 19.11 -2.33 -13.05
CA PHE A 224 18.32 -2.74 -11.88
C PHE A 224 17.81 -4.18 -12.02
N ASP A 225 17.86 -4.93 -10.94
CA ASP A 225 17.26 -6.27 -10.89
C ASP A 225 15.73 -6.18 -11.01
N HIS A 226 15.12 -5.20 -10.33
CA HIS A 226 13.68 -4.98 -10.33
C HIS A 226 13.32 -3.49 -10.29
N ILE A 227 12.26 -3.15 -11.00
CA ILE A 227 11.55 -1.87 -10.91
C ILE A 227 10.17 -2.20 -10.33
N VAL A 228 9.94 -1.81 -9.07
CA VAL A 228 8.71 -2.20 -8.36
C VAL A 228 7.76 -1.01 -8.30
N THR A 229 6.51 -1.21 -8.72
CA THR A 229 5.45 -0.23 -8.55
C THR A 229 4.46 -0.65 -7.47
N GLY A 230 3.71 0.30 -6.94
CA GLY A 230 2.47 0.02 -6.21
C GLY A 230 1.40 -0.57 -7.13
N ASP A 231 0.19 -0.67 -6.65
CA ASP A 231 -0.91 -1.39 -7.27
C ASP A 231 -1.41 -0.77 -8.60
N LEU A 232 -0.60 -0.81 -9.64
CA LEU A 232 -1.03 -0.49 -11.01
C LEU A 232 -1.92 -1.60 -11.59
N CYS A 233 -1.74 -2.82 -11.09
CA CYS A 233 -2.43 -4.03 -11.54
C CYS A 233 -2.32 -4.28 -13.05
N LYS A 234 -3.17 -5.18 -13.60
CA LYS A 234 -3.04 -5.62 -15.01
C LYS A 234 -3.10 -4.48 -16.03
N VAL A 235 -4.01 -3.54 -15.84
CA VAL A 235 -4.20 -2.42 -16.79
C VAL A 235 -3.05 -1.43 -16.69
N GLY A 236 -2.76 -0.95 -15.48
CA GLY A 236 -1.73 0.06 -15.27
C GLY A 236 -0.34 -0.44 -15.62
N SER A 237 0.02 -1.69 -15.26
CA SER A 237 1.32 -2.29 -15.63
C SER A 237 1.50 -2.40 -17.13
N ARG A 238 0.44 -2.75 -17.87
CA ARG A 238 0.47 -2.75 -19.34
C ARG A 238 0.69 -1.36 -19.91
N LEU A 239 -0.01 -0.36 -19.36
CA LEU A 239 0.13 1.03 -19.81
C LEU A 239 1.51 1.59 -19.48
N LEU A 240 2.06 1.29 -18.29
CA LEU A 240 3.42 1.66 -17.92
C LEU A 240 4.45 1.13 -18.94
N ALA A 241 4.35 -0.15 -19.27
CA ALA A 241 5.22 -0.76 -20.28
C ALA A 241 5.07 -0.11 -21.66
N GLN A 242 3.84 0.19 -22.10
CA GLN A 242 3.59 0.88 -23.36
C GLN A 242 4.14 2.32 -23.38
N LEU A 243 4.10 3.02 -22.27
CA LEU A 243 4.71 4.35 -22.14
C LEU A 243 6.23 4.26 -22.24
N GLY A 244 6.85 3.27 -21.59
CA GLY A 244 8.27 2.99 -21.71
C GLY A 244 8.69 2.68 -23.15
N ASP A 245 7.96 1.80 -23.82
CA ASP A 245 8.23 1.42 -25.22
C ASP A 245 8.27 2.62 -26.17
N LYS A 246 7.37 3.61 -25.98
CA LYS A 246 7.30 4.81 -26.81
C LYS A 246 8.55 5.70 -26.70
N GLU A 247 9.22 5.69 -25.56
CA GLU A 247 10.39 6.52 -25.30
C GLU A 247 11.69 5.68 -25.24
N GLY A 248 11.63 4.39 -25.59
CA GLY A 248 12.80 3.50 -25.64
C GLY A 248 13.30 3.02 -24.28
N LEU A 249 12.47 3.12 -23.25
CA LEU A 249 12.75 2.55 -21.91
C LEU A 249 12.11 1.17 -21.79
N ASP A 250 12.90 0.11 -21.84
CA ASP A 250 12.40 -1.25 -21.59
C ASP A 250 12.12 -1.46 -20.11
N LEU A 251 10.84 -1.32 -19.76
CA LEU A 251 10.35 -1.58 -18.40
C LEU A 251 9.72 -2.99 -18.26
N ARG A 252 9.62 -3.78 -19.36
CA ARG A 252 8.93 -5.08 -19.32
C ARG A 252 9.77 -6.17 -18.68
N SER A 253 11.08 -6.10 -18.86
CA SER A 253 11.99 -7.19 -18.50
C SER A 253 12.14 -7.39 -17.00
N ASN A 254 11.98 -6.33 -16.21
CA ASN A 254 12.26 -6.33 -14.77
C ASN A 254 11.22 -5.57 -13.92
N HIS A 255 10.09 -5.17 -14.52
CA HIS A 255 8.99 -4.55 -13.76
C HIS A 255 8.20 -5.57 -12.96
N LEU A 256 7.97 -5.26 -11.70
CA LEU A 256 7.07 -5.97 -10.78
C LEU A 256 6.01 -5.00 -10.26
N ASP A 257 4.79 -5.48 -10.11
CA ASP A 257 3.68 -4.69 -9.57
C ASP A 257 3.14 -5.33 -8.30
N CYS A 258 3.08 -4.57 -7.20
CA CYS A 258 2.67 -5.09 -5.89
C CYS A 258 1.27 -5.71 -5.92
N GLY A 259 0.31 -5.11 -6.62
CA GLY A 259 -1.04 -5.64 -6.71
C GLY A 259 -1.10 -6.99 -7.44
N LEU A 260 -0.28 -7.18 -8.48
CA LEU A 260 -0.15 -8.45 -9.17
C LEU A 260 0.64 -9.50 -8.38
N MET A 261 1.49 -9.05 -7.44
CA MET A 261 2.25 -9.95 -6.57
C MET A 261 1.42 -10.44 -5.39
N ILE A 262 0.64 -9.57 -4.77
CA ILE A 262 -0.15 -9.89 -3.56
C ILE A 262 -1.33 -10.80 -3.89
N TYR A 263 -1.99 -10.61 -5.03
CA TYR A 263 -3.20 -11.35 -5.39
C TYR A 263 -3.01 -12.27 -6.59
N ASP A 264 -3.50 -13.50 -6.49
CA ASP A 264 -3.68 -14.40 -7.63
C ASP A 264 -5.02 -14.08 -8.29
N SER A 265 -4.97 -13.22 -9.31
CA SER A 265 -6.17 -12.74 -10.00
C SER A 265 -6.94 -13.83 -10.76
N ASP A 266 -6.39 -15.03 -10.92
CA ASP A 266 -7.02 -16.15 -11.60
C ASP A 266 -7.72 -17.09 -10.59
N LYS A 267 -7.23 -17.13 -9.35
CA LYS A 267 -7.78 -18.00 -8.28
C LYS A 267 -8.60 -17.25 -7.24
N GLN A 268 -8.23 -16.00 -6.92
CA GLN A 268 -8.93 -15.20 -5.92
C GLN A 268 -10.07 -14.43 -6.57
N GLU A 269 -11.29 -14.71 -6.16
CA GLU A 269 -12.49 -14.03 -6.66
C GLU A 269 -12.58 -12.62 -6.07
N GLN A 270 -12.24 -11.61 -6.86
CA GLN A 270 -12.28 -10.20 -6.49
C GLN A 270 -13.70 -9.64 -6.67
N ARG A 271 -14.68 -10.26 -6.02
CA ARG A 271 -16.09 -9.85 -6.06
C ARG A 271 -16.59 -9.45 -4.69
N LEU A 272 -17.31 -8.35 -4.62
CA LEU A 272 -18.11 -8.00 -3.45
C LEU A 272 -19.36 -8.89 -3.42
N VAL A 273 -19.43 -9.81 -2.47
CA VAL A 273 -20.63 -10.60 -2.21
C VAL A 273 -21.30 -10.04 -0.97
N PHE A 274 -22.42 -9.35 -1.13
CA PHE A 274 -23.28 -9.00 -0.02
C PHE A 274 -24.21 -10.18 0.28
N ARG A 275 -24.14 -10.68 1.49
CA ARG A 275 -25.12 -11.62 2.00
C ARG A 275 -26.19 -10.85 2.74
N ARG A 276 -27.44 -10.99 2.32
CA ARG A 276 -28.60 -10.58 3.12
C ARG A 276 -28.54 -11.34 4.45
N LEU A 277 -28.41 -10.60 5.55
CA LEU A 277 -28.55 -11.19 6.87
C LEU A 277 -29.99 -11.66 7.06
N PRO A 278 -30.23 -12.77 7.79
CA PRO A 278 -31.58 -13.17 8.15
C PRO A 278 -32.31 -12.03 8.86
N ASP A 279 -33.59 -11.87 8.56
CA ASP A 279 -34.43 -10.83 9.14
C ASP A 279 -34.40 -10.94 10.68
N GLY A 280 -33.77 -10.00 11.35
CA GLY A 280 -33.63 -9.94 12.81
C GLY A 280 -32.37 -9.30 13.33
N GLU A 281 -31.29 -9.30 12.59
CA GLU A 281 -30.04 -8.61 12.99
C GLU A 281 -29.92 -7.26 12.28
N ARG A 282 -30.42 -6.25 12.97
CA ARG A 282 -30.10 -4.86 12.61
C ARG A 282 -28.68 -4.63 13.06
N SER A 283 -27.81 -4.48 12.13
CA SER A 283 -26.69 -3.56 12.28
C SER A 283 -25.63 -3.77 11.23
N GLY A 284 -25.09 -2.70 10.85
CA GLY A 284 -23.72 -2.56 10.45
C GLY A 284 -23.30 -3.42 9.26
N ILE A 285 -22.73 -2.77 8.36
CA ILE A 285 -22.03 -3.24 7.15
C ILE A 285 -20.95 -4.29 7.53
N GLY A 286 -21.40 -5.44 8.00
CA GLY A 286 -20.57 -6.48 8.61
C GLY A 286 -20.65 -7.83 7.91
N GLY A 287 -20.81 -7.86 6.59
CA GLY A 287 -21.03 -9.13 5.92
C GLY A 287 -20.18 -9.44 4.70
N ALA A 288 -19.12 -8.71 4.47
CA ALA A 288 -18.53 -8.63 3.15
C ALA A 288 -17.39 -9.60 2.83
N TYR A 289 -17.07 -10.55 3.69
CA TYR A 289 -15.98 -11.49 3.40
C TYR A 289 -16.37 -12.93 3.67
N ARG A 290 -16.75 -13.65 2.62
CA ARG A 290 -16.62 -15.12 2.61
C ARG A 290 -15.96 -15.54 1.31
N HIS A 291 -14.79 -16.08 1.43
CA HIS A 291 -14.21 -16.96 0.41
C HIS A 291 -15.07 -18.22 0.31
N HIS A 292 -15.42 -18.61 -0.89
CA HIS A 292 -16.19 -19.80 -1.13
C HIS A 292 -15.33 -21.06 -1.08
N ASP A 293 -15.36 -21.77 0.06
CA ASP A 293 -15.22 -23.22 0.08
C ASP A 293 -16.58 -23.84 -0.29
N ARG A 294 -17.00 -23.74 -1.54
CA ARG A 294 -18.22 -24.45 -1.97
C ARG A 294 -18.04 -25.09 -3.33
N LYS A 295 -18.26 -26.38 -3.32
CA LYS A 295 -18.47 -27.21 -4.51
C LYS A 295 -19.57 -26.60 -5.39
N PRO A 296 -19.52 -26.78 -6.73
CA PRO A 296 -20.58 -26.31 -7.64
C PRO A 296 -21.91 -26.96 -7.25
N GLY A 297 -22.93 -26.17 -6.97
CA GLY A 297 -24.28 -26.68 -6.77
C GLY A 297 -25.09 -26.11 -5.60
N THR A 298 -24.64 -25.13 -4.86
CA THR A 298 -25.43 -24.52 -3.79
C THR A 298 -25.72 -23.03 -4.09
N ASP A 299 -26.99 -22.75 -4.13
CA ASP A 299 -27.64 -21.50 -4.44
C ASP A 299 -27.08 -20.33 -3.62
N THR A 300 -26.39 -19.42 -4.29
CA THR A 300 -25.97 -18.13 -3.76
C THR A 300 -26.68 -17.07 -4.56
N GLY A 301 -27.58 -16.35 -3.93
CA GLY A 301 -28.27 -15.22 -4.58
C GLY A 301 -27.27 -14.21 -5.12
N VAL A 302 -27.03 -14.27 -6.41
CA VAL A 302 -26.31 -13.26 -7.17
C VAL A 302 -27.35 -12.25 -7.62
N PHE A 303 -27.26 -11.04 -7.09
CA PHE A 303 -28.05 -9.94 -7.63
C PHE A 303 -27.39 -9.43 -8.91
N ARG A 304 -28.08 -9.59 -10.04
CA ARG A 304 -27.80 -8.87 -11.27
C ARG A 304 -28.67 -7.61 -11.26
N GLY A 305 -28.05 -6.45 -11.33
CA GLY A 305 -28.63 -5.17 -11.66
C GLY A 305 -27.79 -4.50 -12.71
#